data_552d57f32f65764859fc95654fa20a16
#
_entry.id   552d57f32f65764859fc95654fa20a16
#
_cell.length_a   1.000
_cell.length_b   1.000
_cell.length_c   1.000
_cell.angle_alpha   90.00
_cell.angle_beta   90.00
_cell.angle_gamma   90.00
#
_symmetry.space_group_name_H-M   'P 1'
#
loop_
_entity.id
_entity.type
_entity.pdbx_description
1 polymer ?
#
loop_
_entity_poly.entity_id
_entity_poly.type
_entity_poly.pdbx_seq_one_letter_code
_entity_poly.pdbx_strand_id
1 'polypeptide(L)'
;MPIELIFNEGPNDLFVVRVAGNGLGHDVLGSLWYALEHLRESLRLVVILGHSGCGAVSAAVDAFLHPLGYLSVSTSYSLRGILDRLLIVVEAAARKLAATYGSNVVEQPGYRDALIAAAVAGNVAQVAFTVQRELAGLGLNELRAVHGVYRLETREVWVPPGTADSPTRLAHPPTDLAAFDQLGDAIAKSDLIAQNLGR
;
A
#
# COMPACT_ATOMS: atom_id res chain seq x y z
N MET A 1 -6.95 12.96 -1.99
CA MET A 1 -6.00 13.40 -0.93
C MET A 1 -5.25 14.62 -1.45
N PRO A 2 -5.18 15.71 -0.71
CA PRO A 2 -4.37 16.89 -1.04
C PRO A 2 -2.91 16.62 -0.68
N ILE A 3 -2.13 16.10 -1.62
CA ILE A 3 -0.75 15.64 -1.38
C ILE A 3 0.16 16.78 -0.94
N GLU A 4 0.00 17.95 -1.53
CA GLU A 4 0.75 19.15 -1.19
C GLU A 4 0.57 19.55 0.29
N LEU A 5 -0.66 19.42 0.81
CA LEU A 5 -0.94 19.70 2.23
C LEU A 5 -0.37 18.60 3.16
N ILE A 6 -0.38 17.34 2.71
CA ILE A 6 0.13 16.22 3.52
C ILE A 6 1.64 16.34 3.72
N PHE A 7 2.36 16.78 2.69
CA PHE A 7 3.82 16.93 2.72
C PHE A 7 4.29 18.36 3.00
N ASN A 8 3.35 19.31 3.16
CA ASN A 8 3.63 20.71 3.36
C ASN A 8 4.50 21.31 2.24
N GLU A 9 4.14 20.96 0.99
CA GLU A 9 4.83 21.38 -0.21
C GLU A 9 3.97 22.36 -1.03
N GLY A 10 4.62 23.15 -1.86
CA GLY A 10 3.98 24.11 -2.75
C GLY A 10 3.58 23.52 -4.11
N PRO A 11 2.93 24.32 -4.97
CA PRO A 11 2.67 23.96 -6.35
C PRO A 11 3.96 23.69 -7.11
N ASN A 12 4.01 22.57 -7.86
CA ASN A 12 5.16 22.07 -8.64
C ASN A 12 6.36 21.53 -7.84
N ASP A 13 6.28 21.47 -6.51
CA ASP A 13 7.32 20.82 -5.71
C ASP A 13 7.24 19.28 -5.76
N LEU A 14 6.09 18.75 -6.16
CA LEU A 14 5.85 17.31 -6.23
C LEU A 14 5.44 16.86 -7.64
N PHE A 15 6.08 15.83 -8.14
CA PHE A 15 5.57 15.06 -9.29
C PHE A 15 4.62 13.98 -8.78
N VAL A 16 3.34 14.04 -9.13
CA VAL A 16 2.30 13.19 -8.54
C VAL A 16 1.67 12.28 -9.58
N VAL A 17 1.72 10.97 -9.32
CA VAL A 17 0.99 9.94 -10.08
C VAL A 17 -0.13 9.40 -9.21
N ARG A 18 -1.38 9.44 -9.69
CA ARG A 18 -2.55 8.97 -8.95
C ARG A 18 -3.30 7.90 -9.71
N VAL A 19 -3.42 6.74 -9.10
CA VAL A 19 -4.15 5.60 -9.65
C VAL A 19 -4.92 4.87 -8.56
N ALA A 20 -6.01 4.21 -8.94
CA ALA A 20 -6.80 3.40 -8.01
C ALA A 20 -5.95 2.25 -7.44
N GLY A 21 -5.98 2.10 -6.11
CA GLY A 21 -5.28 1.02 -5.41
C GLY A 21 -3.75 1.05 -5.52
N ASN A 22 -3.14 2.18 -5.91
CA ASN A 22 -1.70 2.28 -6.18
C ASN A 22 -1.19 1.19 -7.14
N GLY A 23 -2.01 0.76 -8.09
CA GLY A 23 -1.65 -0.31 -9.01
C GLY A 23 -0.52 0.10 -9.96
N LEU A 24 0.59 -0.64 -9.96
CA LEU A 24 1.66 -0.46 -10.93
C LEU A 24 1.26 -1.06 -12.28
N GLY A 25 0.73 -0.22 -13.17
CA GLY A 25 0.52 -0.54 -14.58
C GLY A 25 1.61 0.08 -15.45
N HIS A 26 1.62 -0.25 -16.75
CA HIS A 26 2.57 0.32 -17.70
C HIS A 26 2.55 1.84 -17.72
N ASP A 27 1.36 2.46 -17.63
CA ASP A 27 1.21 3.91 -17.65
C ASP A 27 1.81 4.59 -16.41
N VAL A 28 1.68 3.93 -15.24
CA VAL A 28 2.28 4.41 -13.98
C VAL A 28 3.80 4.32 -14.05
N LEU A 29 4.33 3.19 -14.49
CA LEU A 29 5.76 3.03 -14.69
C LEU A 29 6.28 4.02 -15.75
N GLY A 30 5.56 4.20 -16.86
CA GLY A 30 5.91 5.21 -17.88
C GLY A 30 5.96 6.62 -17.31
N SER A 31 5.03 6.99 -16.43
CA SER A 31 5.04 8.29 -15.75
C SER A 31 6.22 8.45 -14.80
N LEU A 32 6.58 7.39 -14.05
CA LEU A 32 7.78 7.38 -13.21
C LEU A 32 9.06 7.49 -14.05
N TRP A 33 9.15 6.77 -15.17
CA TRP A 33 10.27 6.87 -16.10
C TRP A 33 10.43 8.28 -16.66
N TYR A 34 9.33 8.93 -17.06
CA TYR A 34 9.35 10.31 -17.50
C TYR A 34 9.94 11.23 -16.43
N ALA A 35 9.51 11.08 -15.17
CA ALA A 35 10.04 11.88 -14.07
C ALA A 35 11.54 11.61 -13.83
N LEU A 36 11.97 10.35 -13.92
CA LEU A 36 13.39 9.98 -13.77
C LEU A 36 14.26 10.54 -14.89
N GLU A 37 13.76 10.65 -16.10
CA GLU A 37 14.51 11.16 -17.25
C GLU A 37 14.61 12.69 -17.21
N HIS A 38 13.50 13.37 -16.87
CA HIS A 38 13.40 14.82 -17.03
C HIS A 38 13.59 15.62 -15.74
N LEU A 39 13.41 14.99 -14.57
CA LEU A 39 13.50 15.63 -13.25
C LEU A 39 14.59 15.04 -12.35
N ARG A 40 15.47 14.21 -12.89
CA ARG A 40 16.48 13.46 -12.14
C ARG A 40 17.32 14.32 -11.19
N GLU A 41 17.69 15.53 -11.62
CA GLU A 41 18.55 16.42 -10.83
C GLU A 41 17.86 16.92 -9.55
N SER A 42 16.52 17.02 -9.55
CA SER A 42 15.71 17.47 -8.42
C SER A 42 15.10 16.33 -7.61
N LEU A 43 14.89 15.15 -8.22
CA LEU A 43 14.31 13.99 -7.53
C LEU A 43 15.26 13.45 -6.47
N ARG A 44 14.71 13.20 -5.27
CA ARG A 44 15.44 12.64 -4.13
C ARG A 44 14.76 11.41 -3.54
N LEU A 45 13.44 11.32 -3.69
CA LEU A 45 12.62 10.32 -3.02
C LEU A 45 11.41 9.97 -3.86
N VAL A 46 11.01 8.70 -3.85
CA VAL A 46 9.73 8.23 -4.39
C VAL A 46 8.86 7.76 -3.23
N VAL A 47 7.75 8.45 -2.98
CA VAL A 47 6.85 8.12 -1.88
C VAL A 47 5.62 7.37 -2.40
N ILE A 48 5.39 6.17 -1.90
CA ILE A 48 4.18 5.39 -2.14
C ILE A 48 3.24 5.61 -0.97
N LEU A 49 2.19 6.41 -1.20
CA LEU A 49 1.23 6.78 -0.17
C LEU A 49 -0.12 6.11 -0.42
N GLY A 50 -0.49 5.17 0.46
CA GLY A 50 -1.84 4.64 0.56
C GLY A 50 -2.73 5.51 1.44
N HIS A 51 -3.99 5.11 1.62
CA HIS A 51 -4.89 5.78 2.55
C HIS A 51 -5.88 4.80 3.17
N SER A 52 -6.35 5.10 4.38
CA SER A 52 -7.41 4.35 5.05
C SER A 52 -8.69 4.36 4.20
N GLY A 53 -9.47 3.29 4.25
CA GLY A 53 -10.73 3.18 3.53
C GLY A 53 -10.60 3.24 1.99
N CYS A 54 -9.48 2.76 1.43
CA CYS A 54 -9.28 2.76 -0.02
C CYS A 54 -10.34 1.91 -0.73
N GLY A 55 -11.16 2.53 -1.58
CA GLY A 55 -12.27 1.85 -2.28
C GLY A 55 -11.84 0.68 -3.15
N ALA A 56 -10.68 0.77 -3.82
CA ALA A 56 -10.16 -0.33 -4.63
C ALA A 56 -9.74 -1.54 -3.76
N VAL A 57 -9.09 -1.29 -2.61
CA VAL A 57 -8.73 -2.35 -1.64
C VAL A 57 -9.98 -2.93 -0.99
N SER A 58 -10.96 -2.08 -0.62
CA SER A 58 -12.25 -2.54 -0.08
C SER A 58 -12.96 -3.48 -1.06
N ALA A 59 -13.01 -3.10 -2.35
CA ALA A 59 -13.60 -3.96 -3.38
C ALA A 59 -12.85 -5.29 -3.56
N ALA A 60 -11.52 -5.29 -3.44
CA ALA A 60 -10.73 -6.52 -3.48
C ALA A 60 -10.97 -7.41 -2.26
N VAL A 61 -11.11 -6.81 -1.06
CA VAL A 61 -11.48 -7.54 0.17
C VAL A 61 -12.88 -8.14 0.04
N ASP A 62 -13.85 -7.37 -0.46
CA ASP A 62 -15.22 -7.87 -0.68
C ASP A 62 -15.25 -9.02 -1.70
N ALA A 63 -14.46 -8.92 -2.77
CA ALA A 63 -14.30 -10.00 -3.74
C ALA A 63 -13.64 -11.25 -3.14
N PHE A 64 -12.70 -11.08 -2.23
CA PHE A 64 -12.05 -12.18 -1.50
C PHE A 64 -12.99 -12.86 -0.52
N LEU A 65 -13.75 -12.08 0.26
CA LEU A 65 -14.70 -12.59 1.24
C LEU A 65 -15.96 -13.19 0.59
N HIS A 66 -16.36 -12.66 -0.57
CA HIS A 66 -17.55 -13.06 -1.30
C HIS A 66 -17.24 -13.31 -2.78
N PRO A 67 -16.57 -14.44 -3.12
CA PRO A 67 -16.06 -14.70 -4.48
C PRO A 67 -17.13 -14.67 -5.58
N LEU A 68 -18.37 -14.99 -5.28
CA LEU A 68 -19.48 -14.89 -6.24
C LEU A 68 -19.76 -13.45 -6.67
N GLY A 69 -19.52 -12.46 -5.78
CA GLY A 69 -19.63 -11.05 -6.10
C GLY A 69 -18.56 -10.57 -7.09
N TYR A 70 -17.41 -11.22 -7.14
CA TYR A 70 -16.36 -10.92 -8.10
C TYR A 70 -16.81 -11.12 -9.56
N LEU A 71 -17.71 -12.07 -9.81
CA LEU A 71 -18.23 -12.35 -11.15
C LEU A 71 -18.93 -11.13 -11.77
N SER A 72 -19.57 -10.29 -10.96
CA SER A 72 -20.21 -9.07 -11.45
C SER A 72 -19.21 -8.00 -11.90
N VAL A 73 -18.04 -7.94 -11.27
CA VAL A 73 -16.96 -6.99 -11.61
C VAL A 73 -16.11 -7.55 -12.76
N SER A 74 -16.06 -8.86 -12.92
CA SER A 74 -15.25 -9.54 -13.95
C SER A 74 -15.67 -9.19 -15.39
N THR A 75 -16.87 -8.66 -15.59
CA THR A 75 -17.36 -8.16 -16.89
C THR A 75 -16.62 -6.91 -17.36
N SER A 76 -15.99 -6.14 -16.45
CA SER A 76 -15.16 -4.99 -16.79
C SER A 76 -13.68 -5.35 -16.71
N TYR A 77 -13.05 -5.51 -17.86
CA TYR A 77 -11.62 -5.87 -17.96
C TYR A 77 -10.70 -4.90 -17.17
N SER A 78 -10.97 -3.60 -17.26
CA SER A 78 -10.16 -2.58 -16.58
C SER A 78 -10.29 -2.65 -15.05
N LEU A 79 -11.50 -2.82 -14.52
CA LEU A 79 -11.72 -2.96 -13.08
C LEU A 79 -11.14 -4.28 -12.55
N ARG A 80 -11.32 -5.36 -13.30
CA ARG A 80 -10.74 -6.66 -12.98
C ARG A 80 -9.22 -6.57 -12.83
N GLY A 81 -8.52 -5.91 -13.77
CA GLY A 81 -7.07 -5.76 -13.69
C GLY A 81 -6.56 -5.00 -12.46
N ILE A 82 -7.39 -4.13 -11.85
CA ILE A 82 -7.08 -3.50 -10.56
C ILE A 82 -7.25 -4.51 -9.42
N LEU A 83 -8.37 -5.23 -9.39
CA LEU A 83 -8.69 -6.18 -8.32
C LEU A 83 -7.71 -7.36 -8.29
N ASP A 84 -7.37 -7.93 -9.45
CA ASP A 84 -6.47 -9.08 -9.56
C ASP A 84 -5.10 -8.81 -8.91
N ARG A 85 -4.59 -7.58 -9.01
CA ARG A 85 -3.33 -7.18 -8.36
C ARG A 85 -3.46 -7.07 -6.85
N LEU A 86 -4.62 -6.65 -6.36
CA LEU A 86 -4.86 -6.45 -4.93
C LEU A 86 -5.21 -7.75 -4.20
N LEU A 87 -5.81 -8.73 -4.88
CA LEU A 87 -6.21 -10.00 -4.26
C LEU A 87 -5.04 -10.75 -3.62
N ILE A 88 -3.85 -10.69 -4.22
CA ILE A 88 -2.64 -11.34 -3.66
C ILE A 88 -2.29 -10.73 -2.30
N VAL A 89 -2.36 -9.41 -2.19
CA VAL A 89 -2.06 -8.70 -0.93
C VAL A 89 -3.16 -8.95 0.10
N VAL A 90 -4.42 -8.98 -0.33
CA VAL A 90 -5.56 -9.33 0.55
C VAL A 90 -5.41 -10.73 1.13
N GLU A 91 -5.06 -11.72 0.30
CA GLU A 91 -4.82 -13.09 0.76
C GLU A 91 -3.66 -13.16 1.76
N ALA A 92 -2.54 -12.50 1.47
CA ALA A 92 -1.40 -12.44 2.38
C ALA A 92 -1.79 -11.80 3.73
N ALA A 93 -2.54 -10.70 3.70
CA ALA A 93 -3.05 -10.04 4.91
C ALA A 93 -3.99 -10.94 5.71
N ALA A 94 -4.92 -11.65 5.05
CA ALA A 94 -5.84 -12.58 5.70
C ALA A 94 -5.09 -13.72 6.41
N ARG A 95 -4.06 -14.28 5.76
CA ARG A 95 -3.20 -15.31 6.38
C ARG A 95 -2.48 -14.80 7.62
N LYS A 96 -1.95 -13.57 7.59
CA LYS A 96 -1.26 -12.95 8.74
C LYS A 96 -2.22 -12.65 9.89
N LEU A 97 -3.43 -12.18 9.61
CA LEU A 97 -4.45 -11.99 10.63
C LEU A 97 -4.86 -13.33 11.28
N ALA A 98 -5.08 -14.36 10.48
CA ALA A 98 -5.40 -15.68 11.00
C ALA A 98 -4.25 -16.30 11.84
N ALA A 99 -3.01 -16.09 11.42
CA ALA A 99 -1.84 -16.55 12.18
C ALA A 99 -1.67 -15.81 13.51
N THR A 100 -2.04 -14.51 13.55
CA THR A 100 -1.87 -13.66 14.76
C THR A 100 -3.02 -13.84 15.75
N TYR A 101 -4.27 -13.92 15.27
CA TYR A 101 -5.48 -13.90 16.10
C TYR A 101 -6.25 -15.22 16.12
N GLY A 102 -5.76 -16.23 15.40
CA GLY A 102 -6.45 -17.52 15.24
C GLY A 102 -7.42 -17.53 14.06
N SER A 103 -7.83 -18.74 13.64
CA SER A 103 -8.72 -18.94 12.48
C SER A 103 -10.10 -18.30 12.66
N ASN A 104 -10.58 -18.17 13.90
CA ASN A 104 -11.90 -17.58 14.21
C ASN A 104 -11.91 -16.04 14.05
N VAL A 105 -10.77 -15.39 13.76
CA VAL A 105 -10.73 -13.94 13.52
C VAL A 105 -11.70 -13.51 12.42
N VAL A 106 -11.97 -14.39 11.47
CA VAL A 106 -12.92 -14.13 10.36
C VAL A 106 -14.37 -13.89 10.83
N GLU A 107 -14.71 -14.37 12.03
CA GLU A 107 -16.04 -14.26 12.62
C GLU A 107 -16.22 -12.94 13.43
N GLN A 108 -15.11 -12.19 13.64
CA GLN A 108 -15.19 -10.94 14.38
C GLN A 108 -15.86 -9.84 13.54
N PRO A 109 -16.75 -9.04 14.12
CA PRO A 109 -17.48 -7.99 13.39
C PRO A 109 -16.54 -7.02 12.66
N GLY A 110 -15.40 -6.68 13.25
CA GLY A 110 -14.40 -5.77 12.68
C GLY A 110 -13.42 -6.40 11.69
N TYR A 111 -13.53 -7.71 11.39
CA TYR A 111 -12.57 -8.41 10.55
C TYR A 111 -12.40 -7.79 9.16
N ARG A 112 -13.51 -7.45 8.50
CA ARG A 112 -13.48 -6.82 7.17
C ARG A 112 -12.65 -5.53 7.18
N ASP A 113 -12.83 -4.67 8.15
CA ASP A 113 -12.12 -3.38 8.24
C ASP A 113 -10.65 -3.58 8.62
N ALA A 114 -10.35 -4.53 9.50
CA ALA A 114 -9.00 -4.94 9.82
C ALA A 114 -8.26 -5.50 8.59
N LEU A 115 -8.93 -6.32 7.79
CA LEU A 115 -8.37 -6.88 6.56
C LEU A 115 -8.10 -5.79 5.51
N ILE A 116 -9.01 -4.81 5.36
CA ILE A 116 -8.80 -3.64 4.48
C ILE A 116 -7.56 -2.86 4.95
N ALA A 117 -7.45 -2.57 6.25
CA ALA A 117 -6.33 -1.81 6.80
C ALA A 117 -5.00 -2.55 6.59
N ALA A 118 -4.96 -3.86 6.86
CA ALA A 118 -3.77 -4.70 6.64
C ALA A 118 -3.39 -4.78 5.16
N ALA A 119 -4.38 -4.95 4.27
CA ALA A 119 -4.15 -5.02 2.84
C ALA A 119 -3.66 -3.68 2.27
N VAL A 120 -4.19 -2.54 2.73
CA VAL A 120 -3.66 -1.21 2.33
C VAL A 120 -2.19 -1.08 2.71
N ALA A 121 -1.82 -1.44 3.96
CA ALA A 121 -0.45 -1.35 4.44
C ALA A 121 0.50 -2.30 3.68
N GLY A 122 0.07 -3.53 3.43
CA GLY A 122 0.84 -4.50 2.64
C GLY A 122 1.02 -4.07 1.18
N ASN A 123 -0.02 -3.49 0.58
CA ASN A 123 0.01 -3.03 -0.82
C ASN A 123 1.03 -1.91 -1.04
N VAL A 124 1.04 -0.89 -0.19
CA VAL A 124 2.02 0.22 -0.35
C VAL A 124 3.45 -0.27 -0.19
N ALA A 125 3.70 -1.23 0.69
CA ALA A 125 5.02 -1.84 0.86
C ALA A 125 5.44 -2.65 -0.36
N GLN A 126 4.53 -3.44 -0.94
CA GLN A 126 4.78 -4.21 -2.16
C GLN A 126 5.07 -3.30 -3.36
N VAL A 127 4.30 -2.23 -3.52
CA VAL A 127 4.51 -1.25 -4.58
C VAL A 127 5.86 -0.55 -4.40
N ALA A 128 6.20 -0.14 -3.17
CA ALA A 128 7.49 0.48 -2.87
C ALA A 128 8.67 -0.46 -3.16
N PHE A 129 8.54 -1.74 -2.81
CA PHE A 129 9.53 -2.77 -3.15
C PHE A 129 9.73 -2.89 -4.65
N THR A 130 8.65 -2.94 -5.43
CA THR A 130 8.74 -3.05 -6.89
C THR A 130 9.40 -1.80 -7.49
N VAL A 131 8.99 -0.60 -7.06
CA VAL A 131 9.61 0.66 -7.51
C VAL A 131 11.10 0.70 -7.15
N GLN A 132 11.48 0.30 -5.92
CA GLN A 132 12.88 0.27 -5.51
C GLN A 132 13.71 -0.67 -6.38
N ARG A 133 13.15 -1.81 -6.77
CA ARG A 133 13.82 -2.75 -7.68
C ARG A 133 13.98 -2.19 -9.08
N GLU A 134 12.97 -1.52 -9.60
CA GLU A 134 13.06 -0.82 -10.89
C GLU A 134 14.16 0.25 -10.86
N LEU A 135 14.20 1.09 -9.81
CA LEU A 135 15.25 2.10 -9.63
C LEU A 135 16.66 1.47 -9.59
N ALA A 136 16.83 0.39 -8.84
CA ALA A 136 18.10 -0.34 -8.76
C ALA A 136 18.50 -0.96 -10.10
N GLY A 137 17.55 -1.52 -10.84
CA GLY A 137 17.76 -2.07 -12.20
C GLY A 137 18.24 -1.02 -13.20
N LEU A 138 17.94 0.25 -12.97
CA LEU A 138 18.41 1.39 -13.76
C LEU A 138 19.73 1.99 -13.26
N GLY A 139 20.32 1.43 -12.22
CA GLY A 139 21.51 1.98 -11.59
C GLY A 139 21.28 3.26 -10.76
N LEU A 140 20.03 3.57 -10.43
CA LEU A 140 19.64 4.77 -9.66
C LEU A 140 19.62 4.46 -8.15
N ASN A 141 20.73 3.97 -7.62
CA ASN A 141 20.83 3.53 -6.22
C ASN A 141 20.76 4.68 -5.20
N GLU A 142 20.96 5.91 -5.62
CA GLU A 142 20.82 7.11 -4.81
C GLU A 142 19.34 7.50 -4.56
N LEU A 143 18.43 7.05 -5.42
CA LEU A 143 17.01 7.26 -5.25
C LEU A 143 16.40 6.15 -4.40
N ARG A 144 15.58 6.55 -3.45
CA ARG A 144 14.91 5.62 -2.53
C ARG A 144 13.41 5.67 -2.70
N ALA A 145 12.79 4.49 -2.67
CA ALA A 145 11.36 4.36 -2.49
C ALA A 145 11.06 4.20 -0.99
N VAL A 146 10.03 4.88 -0.52
CA VAL A 146 9.50 4.76 0.85
C VAL A 146 7.99 4.67 0.79
N HIS A 147 7.37 4.20 1.88
CA HIS A 147 5.92 4.06 1.89
C HIS A 147 5.30 4.45 3.23
N GLY A 148 3.99 4.72 3.19
CA GLY A 148 3.16 4.98 4.35
C GLY A 148 1.68 4.95 4.01
N VAL A 149 0.82 5.00 5.03
CA VAL A 149 -0.63 5.02 4.89
C VAL A 149 -1.18 6.29 5.53
N TYR A 150 -1.79 7.15 4.73
CA TYR A 150 -2.47 8.33 5.23
C TYR A 150 -3.82 7.95 5.87
N ARG A 151 -3.96 8.19 7.14
CA ARG A 151 -5.21 7.98 7.89
C ARG A 151 -6.13 9.18 7.70
N LEU A 152 -7.24 8.98 7.02
CA LEU A 152 -8.23 10.04 6.73
C LEU A 152 -8.86 10.61 8.00
N GLU A 153 -9.00 9.76 9.03
CA GLU A 153 -9.63 10.10 10.30
C GLU A 153 -8.74 11.02 11.15
N THR A 154 -7.45 10.68 11.27
CA THR A 154 -6.48 11.41 12.12
C THR A 154 -5.66 12.44 11.35
N ARG A 155 -5.66 12.37 10.01
CA ARG A 155 -4.83 13.19 9.10
C ARG A 155 -3.33 13.00 9.31
N GLU A 156 -2.93 11.82 9.73
CA GLU A 156 -1.55 11.44 9.97
C GLU A 156 -1.11 10.35 8.98
N VAL A 157 0.17 10.31 8.66
CA VAL A 157 0.77 9.20 7.93
C VAL A 157 1.22 8.14 8.92
N TRP A 158 0.62 6.97 8.83
CA TRP A 158 0.96 5.81 9.61
C TRP A 158 1.96 4.91 8.87
N VAL A 159 2.88 4.33 9.60
CA VAL A 159 3.78 3.25 9.15
C VAL A 159 3.77 2.12 10.18
N PRO A 160 4.09 0.87 9.77
CA PRO A 160 4.18 -0.23 10.71
C PRO A 160 5.20 0.06 11.82
N PRO A 161 4.91 -0.35 13.07
CA PRO A 161 5.82 -0.12 14.20
C PRO A 161 7.22 -0.66 13.93
N GLY A 162 8.24 0.12 14.28
CA GLY A 162 9.65 -0.24 14.11
C GLY A 162 10.20 -0.12 12.68
N THR A 163 9.39 0.36 11.72
CA THR A 163 9.81 0.50 10.31
C THR A 163 10.08 1.93 9.86
N ALA A 164 9.71 2.92 10.70
CA ALA A 164 9.91 4.32 10.36
C ALA A 164 11.39 4.67 10.25
N ASP A 165 11.76 5.32 9.16
CA ASP A 165 13.09 5.85 8.92
C ASP A 165 13.21 7.31 9.36
N SER A 166 14.40 7.70 9.73
CA SER A 166 14.75 9.12 9.99
C SER A 166 15.57 9.65 8.81
N PRO A 167 15.27 10.83 8.27
CA PRO A 167 14.38 11.88 8.81
C PRO A 167 12.93 11.80 8.29
N THR A 168 12.62 10.95 7.29
CA THR A 168 11.32 10.98 6.57
C THR A 168 10.13 10.54 7.41
N ARG A 169 10.36 9.73 8.45
CA ARG A 169 9.33 9.02 9.23
C ARG A 169 8.44 8.09 8.39
N LEU A 170 8.88 7.77 7.18
CA LEU A 170 8.24 6.81 6.29
C LEU A 170 9.00 5.48 6.36
N ALA A 171 8.36 4.39 5.97
CA ALA A 171 8.98 3.07 6.00
C ALA A 171 9.76 2.79 4.70
N HIS A 172 10.93 2.15 4.81
CA HIS A 172 11.58 1.53 3.67
C HIS A 172 10.83 0.27 3.24
N PRO A 173 10.82 -0.06 1.93
CA PRO A 173 10.25 -1.31 1.47
C PRO A 173 11.04 -2.51 2.03
N PRO A 174 10.38 -3.66 2.24
CA PRO A 174 11.08 -4.91 2.54
C PRO A 174 12.10 -5.25 1.46
N THR A 175 13.22 -5.88 1.82
CA THR A 175 14.30 -6.22 0.90
C THR A 175 14.18 -7.63 0.31
N ASP A 176 13.50 -8.52 1.02
CA ASP A 176 13.36 -9.94 0.69
C ASP A 176 12.08 -10.55 1.30
N LEU A 177 11.86 -11.84 1.07
CA LEU A 177 10.68 -12.54 1.56
C LEU A 177 10.59 -12.59 3.09
N ALA A 178 11.73 -12.71 3.79
CA ALA A 178 11.75 -12.73 5.24
C ALA A 178 11.35 -11.38 5.82
N ALA A 179 11.82 -10.29 5.22
CA ALA A 179 11.43 -8.93 5.59
C ALA A 179 9.94 -8.66 5.30
N PHE A 180 9.38 -9.21 4.21
CA PHE A 180 7.93 -9.16 3.94
C PHE A 180 7.12 -9.92 5.01
N ASP A 181 7.61 -11.07 5.43
CA ASP A 181 6.96 -11.87 6.47
C ASP A 181 6.95 -11.13 7.81
N GLN A 182 8.08 -10.56 8.22
CA GLN A 182 8.21 -9.73 9.42
C GLN A 182 7.32 -8.47 9.37
N LEU A 183 7.27 -7.81 8.21
CA LEU A 183 6.38 -6.66 8.00
C LEU A 183 4.91 -7.06 8.17
N GLY A 184 4.50 -8.19 7.60
CA GLY A 184 3.15 -8.71 7.74
C GLY A 184 2.79 -8.96 9.21
N ASP A 185 3.73 -9.50 10.00
CA ASP A 185 3.56 -9.69 11.44
C ASP A 185 3.45 -8.35 12.20
N ALA A 186 4.29 -7.37 11.86
CA ALA A 186 4.24 -6.05 12.46
C ALA A 186 2.91 -5.33 12.16
N ILE A 187 2.41 -5.45 10.93
CA ILE A 187 1.10 -4.92 10.54
C ILE A 187 0.00 -5.61 11.35
N ALA A 188 -0.06 -6.94 11.36
CA ALA A 188 -1.11 -7.70 12.03
C ALA A 188 -1.16 -7.43 13.53
N LYS A 189 -0.01 -7.24 14.19
CA LYS A 189 0.10 -6.96 15.63
C LYS A 189 -0.05 -5.47 15.98
N SER A 190 -0.25 -4.59 15.00
CA SER A 190 -0.32 -3.14 15.24
C SER A 190 -1.64 -2.72 15.89
N ASP A 191 -1.59 -1.56 16.57
CA ASP A 191 -2.79 -0.91 17.14
C ASP A 191 -3.83 -0.58 16.05
N LEU A 192 -3.39 -0.32 14.81
CA LEU A 192 -4.28 -0.10 13.69
C LEU A 192 -5.23 -1.28 13.47
N ILE A 193 -4.70 -2.50 13.54
CA ILE A 193 -5.50 -3.73 13.36
C ILE A 193 -6.32 -4.02 14.60
N ALA A 194 -5.75 -3.92 15.79
CA ALA A 194 -6.46 -4.14 17.04
C ALA A 194 -7.69 -3.22 17.20
N GLN A 195 -7.55 -1.94 16.85
CA GLN A 195 -8.64 -0.96 16.86
C GLN A 195 -9.75 -1.30 15.85
N ASN A 196 -9.42 -1.88 14.69
CA ASN A 196 -10.43 -2.28 13.71
C ASN A 196 -11.15 -3.57 14.12
N LEU A 197 -10.44 -4.54 14.70
CA LEU A 197 -11.06 -5.78 15.20
C LEU A 197 -11.96 -5.54 16.42
N GLY A 198 -11.68 -4.52 17.22
CA GLY A 198 -12.47 -4.17 18.41
C GLY A 198 -13.74 -3.36 18.15
N ARG A 199 -14.04 -3.06 16.88
CA ARG A 199 -15.27 -2.38 16.44
C ARG A 199 -16.32 -3.39 16.03
#